data_ac8fb599015f348b794935e6f5f9c1cc
#
_entry.id   ac8fb599015f348b794935e6f5f9c1cc
#
_cell.length_a   1.000
_cell.length_b   1.000
_cell.length_c   1.000
_cell.angle_alpha   90.00
_cell.angle_beta   90.00
_cell.angle_gamma   90.00
#
_symmetry.space_group_name_H-M   'P 1'
#
loop_
_entity.id
_entity.type
_entity.pdbx_description
1 polymer ?
#
loop_
_entity_poly.entity_id
_entity_poly.type
_entity_poly.pdbx_seq_one_letter_code
_entity_poly.pdbx_strand_id
1 'polypeptide(L)'
;MRPQSTEDVPPSHHHVRPDRRYFARASVAVTFALAVGVLTGCGNSGGGSTVSPGPTPPNTASFSSQPLPSALASSASSAIASARASASAAASSASARASEFEASVSAETARRAAAAEKALKGVKGGGNARSEVSLTGVPRAQTGGVLASLVTITNKTDRKASYAVQVDFVDAQGHVVETRYAGAENLEPGKREQPIVFSRKPPEPKLTPRLAKAERY
;
A
#
# COMPACT_ATOMS: atom_id res chain seq x y z
N MET A 1 -31.69 29.31 -70.22
CA MET A 1 -31.02 29.66 -68.99
C MET A 1 -30.63 28.37 -68.29
N ARG A 2 -29.34 28.05 -68.27
CA ARG A 2 -28.79 26.85 -67.57
C ARG A 2 -28.18 27.36 -66.26
N PRO A 3 -28.44 26.71 -65.12
CA PRO A 3 -27.67 26.96 -63.92
C PRO A 3 -26.34 26.16 -63.92
N GLN A 4 -25.30 26.80 -63.47
CA GLN A 4 -23.93 26.29 -63.39
C GLN A 4 -23.78 25.30 -62.21
N SER A 5 -23.10 24.17 -62.50
CA SER A 5 -22.67 23.18 -61.53
C SER A 5 -21.48 23.78 -60.75
N THR A 6 -21.59 23.85 -59.43
CA THR A 6 -20.47 24.10 -58.52
C THR A 6 -19.76 22.78 -58.24
N GLU A 7 -18.48 22.72 -58.61
CA GLU A 7 -17.58 21.59 -58.32
C GLU A 7 -17.33 21.47 -56.82
N ASP A 8 -17.56 20.26 -56.36
CA ASP A 8 -17.31 19.81 -54.99
C ASP A 8 -15.81 19.47 -54.86
N VAL A 9 -15.09 20.27 -54.06
CA VAL A 9 -13.66 20.01 -53.72
C VAL A 9 -13.62 19.17 -52.48
N PRO A 10 -13.06 17.93 -52.49
CA PRO A 10 -12.94 17.13 -51.25
C PRO A 10 -11.83 17.69 -50.35
N PRO A 11 -12.05 17.67 -49.01
CA PRO A 11 -11.04 18.12 -48.06
C PRO A 11 -9.90 17.09 -47.94
N SER A 12 -8.68 17.61 -48.01
CA SER A 12 -7.43 16.87 -47.84
C SER A 12 -7.32 16.27 -46.43
N HIS A 13 -7.24 14.96 -46.37
CA HIS A 13 -6.93 14.23 -45.15
C HIS A 13 -5.45 14.43 -44.78
N HIS A 14 -5.17 15.31 -43.85
CA HIS A 14 -3.89 15.33 -43.15
C HIS A 14 -3.82 14.14 -42.17
N HIS A 15 -3.07 13.12 -42.57
CA HIS A 15 -2.61 12.08 -41.67
C HIS A 15 -1.67 12.65 -40.61
N VAL A 16 -2.19 12.96 -39.42
CA VAL A 16 -1.37 13.23 -38.25
C VAL A 16 -0.92 11.87 -37.70
N ARG A 17 0.37 11.57 -37.87
CA ARG A 17 1.01 10.42 -37.23
C ARG A 17 1.07 10.66 -35.73
N PRO A 18 0.63 9.71 -34.89
CA PRO A 18 0.86 9.83 -33.45
C PRO A 18 2.32 9.53 -33.13
N ASP A 19 3.03 10.54 -32.64
CA ASP A 19 4.35 10.42 -32.05
C ASP A 19 4.28 9.43 -30.88
N ARG A 20 4.86 8.26 -31.07
CA ARG A 20 5.13 7.29 -30.01
C ARG A 20 6.26 7.84 -29.12
N ARG A 21 5.93 8.64 -28.15
CA ARG A 21 6.84 8.96 -27.06
C ARG A 21 6.93 7.73 -26.15
N TYR A 22 8.00 7.00 -26.32
CA TYR A 22 8.42 5.95 -25.40
C TYR A 22 8.71 6.57 -24.04
N PHE A 23 7.79 6.42 -23.09
CA PHE A 23 8.11 6.67 -21.70
C PHE A 23 9.01 5.54 -21.22
N ALA A 24 10.31 5.83 -21.15
CA ALA A 24 11.28 4.98 -20.49
C ALA A 24 10.86 4.82 -19.01
N ARG A 25 10.44 3.61 -18.66
CA ARG A 25 10.23 3.21 -17.27
C ARG A 25 11.60 3.07 -16.64
N ALA A 26 12.01 4.07 -15.87
CA ALA A 26 13.15 3.96 -14.97
C ALA A 26 12.75 3.04 -13.81
N SER A 27 13.08 1.78 -13.91
CA SER A 27 13.01 0.83 -12.79
C SER A 27 14.15 1.12 -11.84
N VAL A 28 13.88 1.81 -10.74
CA VAL A 28 14.81 1.92 -9.62
C VAL A 28 14.73 0.60 -8.85
N ALA A 29 15.66 -0.30 -9.11
CA ALA A 29 15.88 -1.48 -8.30
C ALA A 29 16.60 -1.05 -7.02
N VAL A 30 15.86 -0.93 -5.92
CA VAL A 30 16.44 -0.79 -4.58
C VAL A 30 16.80 -2.20 -4.08
N THR A 31 18.05 -2.58 -4.25
CA THR A 31 18.61 -3.80 -3.65
C THR A 31 18.90 -3.54 -2.17
N PHE A 32 18.02 -4.01 -1.30
CA PHE A 32 18.29 -4.13 0.13
C PHE A 32 19.19 -5.35 0.35
N ALA A 33 20.49 -5.13 0.56
CA ALA A 33 21.39 -6.15 1.07
C ALA A 33 21.17 -6.26 2.60
N LEU A 34 20.34 -7.22 3.02
CA LEU A 34 20.24 -7.66 4.40
C LEU A 34 21.42 -8.60 4.70
N ALA A 35 22.47 -8.08 5.34
CA ALA A 35 23.51 -8.90 5.94
C ALA A 35 22.94 -9.52 7.22
N VAL A 36 22.39 -10.72 7.11
CA VAL A 36 22.01 -11.54 8.29
C VAL A 36 23.27 -12.24 8.77
N GLY A 37 23.85 -11.75 9.84
CA GLY A 37 24.91 -12.43 10.60
C GLY A 37 24.31 -13.66 11.30
N VAL A 38 24.56 -14.84 10.78
CA VAL A 38 24.22 -16.11 11.42
C VAL A 38 25.28 -16.42 12.47
N LEU A 39 24.92 -16.24 13.75
CA LEU A 39 25.65 -16.82 14.86
C LEU A 39 25.25 -18.30 14.97
N THR A 40 26.05 -19.18 14.35
CA THR A 40 25.91 -20.62 14.54
C THR A 40 26.53 -21.02 15.88
N GLY A 41 25.68 -21.30 16.86
CA GLY A 41 26.07 -21.96 18.10
C GLY A 41 26.48 -23.41 17.83
N CYS A 42 27.66 -23.81 18.24
CA CYS A 42 28.13 -25.19 18.23
C CYS A 42 27.32 -26.01 19.23
N GLY A 43 26.42 -26.87 18.73
CA GLY A 43 25.85 -28.00 19.46
C GLY A 43 26.68 -29.26 19.18
N ASN A 44 27.30 -29.82 20.21
CA ASN A 44 28.05 -31.04 20.17
C ASN A 44 27.11 -32.25 20.11
N SER A 45 27.24 -33.11 19.09
CA SER A 45 26.68 -34.46 19.07
C SER A 45 27.64 -35.39 18.35
N GLY A 46 28.06 -36.42 19.07
CA GLY A 46 29.08 -37.39 18.67
C GLY A 46 28.68 -38.28 17.49
N GLY A 47 29.66 -38.65 16.71
CA GLY A 47 29.58 -39.64 15.65
C GLY A 47 30.99 -39.83 15.10
N GLY A 48 31.68 -40.94 15.45
CA GLY A 48 33.02 -41.24 15.11
C GLY A 48 33.23 -41.40 13.61
N SER A 49 34.23 -40.70 13.10
CA SER A 49 34.90 -40.97 11.85
C SER A 49 36.35 -40.55 12.02
N THR A 50 37.26 -41.46 11.77
CA THR A 50 38.71 -41.26 11.82
C THR A 50 39.10 -40.18 10.83
N VAL A 51 39.28 -38.97 11.33
CA VAL A 51 39.77 -37.83 10.54
C VAL A 51 41.28 -37.73 10.81
N SER A 52 42.08 -37.75 9.74
CA SER A 52 43.47 -37.41 9.75
C SER A 52 43.72 -36.10 10.52
N PRO A 53 44.79 -36.00 11.35
CA PRO A 53 45.03 -34.79 12.12
C PRO A 53 45.26 -33.60 11.15
N GLY A 54 44.28 -32.70 11.13
CA GLY A 54 44.40 -31.43 10.44
C GLY A 54 45.48 -30.54 11.08
N PRO A 55 45.96 -29.51 10.39
CA PRO A 55 46.98 -28.61 10.91
C PRO A 55 46.50 -28.00 12.22
N THR A 56 47.36 -28.09 13.22
CA THR A 56 47.13 -27.52 14.56
C THR A 56 46.82 -26.01 14.41
N PRO A 57 45.70 -25.53 14.91
CA PRO A 57 45.41 -24.10 14.84
C PRO A 57 46.52 -23.30 15.54
N PRO A 58 46.92 -22.16 15.00
CA PRO A 58 47.96 -21.34 15.61
C PRO A 58 47.55 -20.99 17.05
N ASN A 59 48.53 -21.11 17.97
CA ASN A 59 48.33 -20.80 19.36
C ASN A 59 48.07 -19.32 19.54
N THR A 60 46.84 -18.90 19.76
CA THR A 60 46.40 -17.52 19.95
C THR A 60 46.65 -17.02 21.40
N ALA A 61 47.15 -17.89 22.29
CA ALA A 61 47.38 -17.53 23.70
C ALA A 61 48.56 -16.50 23.87
N SER A 62 49.35 -16.26 22.79
CA SER A 62 50.45 -15.28 22.82
C SER A 62 50.02 -13.87 22.38
N PHE A 63 48.80 -13.67 21.97
CA PHE A 63 48.32 -12.33 21.65
C PHE A 63 47.83 -11.66 22.97
N SER A 64 48.77 -11.03 23.68
CA SER A 64 48.41 -10.08 24.72
C SER A 64 47.72 -8.90 24.05
N SER A 65 46.49 -8.66 24.39
CA SER A 65 45.76 -7.47 24.00
C SER A 65 46.47 -6.23 24.56
N GLN A 66 47.37 -5.65 23.74
CA GLN A 66 47.92 -4.35 24.11
C GLN A 66 46.78 -3.34 24.20
N PRO A 67 46.70 -2.52 25.27
CA PRO A 67 45.71 -1.47 25.36
C PRO A 67 45.87 -0.56 24.14
N LEU A 68 44.77 -0.29 23.45
CA LEU A 68 44.71 0.64 22.33
C LEU A 68 45.28 2.00 22.78
N PRO A 69 46.12 2.66 21.99
CA PRO A 69 46.56 4.03 22.31
C PRO A 69 45.35 4.91 22.61
N SER A 70 45.41 5.69 23.70
CA SER A 70 44.30 6.52 24.18
C SER A 70 43.71 7.42 23.10
N ALA A 71 44.51 7.89 22.17
CA ALA A 71 44.05 8.68 21.03
C ALA A 71 43.13 7.90 20.06
N LEU A 72 43.44 6.63 19.80
CA LEU A 72 42.59 5.77 18.98
C LEU A 72 41.28 5.40 19.67
N ALA A 73 41.33 5.14 20.97
CA ALA A 73 40.13 4.88 21.78
C ALA A 73 39.19 6.10 21.81
N SER A 74 39.76 7.31 21.98
CA SER A 74 38.98 8.57 21.94
C SER A 74 38.36 8.83 20.58
N SER A 75 39.11 8.61 19.48
CA SER A 75 38.59 8.78 18.11
C SER A 75 37.47 7.77 17.80
N ALA A 76 37.63 6.52 18.23
CA ALA A 76 36.60 5.50 18.06
C ALA A 76 35.32 5.83 18.84
N SER A 77 35.47 6.31 20.10
CA SER A 77 34.33 6.73 20.91
C SER A 77 33.58 7.93 20.31
N SER A 78 34.30 8.91 19.78
CA SER A 78 33.69 10.05 19.08
C SER A 78 32.98 9.65 17.80
N ALA A 79 33.56 8.74 17.00
CA ALA A 79 32.93 8.23 15.81
C ALA A 79 31.63 7.46 16.12
N ILE A 80 31.65 6.61 17.16
CA ILE A 80 30.48 5.88 17.62
C ILE A 80 29.40 6.83 18.12
N ALA A 81 29.75 7.86 18.89
CA ALA A 81 28.79 8.86 19.34
C ALA A 81 28.16 9.64 18.20
N SER A 82 28.95 10.05 17.21
CA SER A 82 28.44 10.71 15.99
C SER A 82 27.52 9.82 15.17
N ALA A 83 27.90 8.53 14.98
CA ALA A 83 27.09 7.57 14.28
C ALA A 83 25.73 7.33 14.99
N ARG A 84 25.74 7.23 16.33
CA ARG A 84 24.50 7.10 17.12
C ARG A 84 23.62 8.33 17.01
N ALA A 85 24.19 9.52 17.10
CA ALA A 85 23.43 10.76 16.94
C ALA A 85 22.80 10.87 15.55
N SER A 86 23.55 10.53 14.49
CA SER A 86 23.04 10.51 13.13
C SER A 86 21.92 9.47 12.94
N ALA A 87 22.08 8.28 13.52
CA ALA A 87 21.07 7.23 13.47
C ALA A 87 19.78 7.64 14.21
N SER A 88 19.91 8.26 15.39
CA SER A 88 18.76 8.79 16.14
C SER A 88 18.04 9.90 15.38
N ALA A 89 18.76 10.84 14.78
CA ALA A 89 18.18 11.90 13.96
C ALA A 89 17.46 11.34 12.73
N ALA A 90 18.05 10.35 12.07
CA ALA A 90 17.42 9.67 10.94
C ALA A 90 16.15 8.92 11.35
N ALA A 91 16.17 8.22 12.49
CA ALA A 91 14.99 7.53 13.01
C ALA A 91 13.86 8.50 13.38
N SER A 92 14.17 9.62 14.02
CA SER A 92 13.19 10.67 14.34
C SER A 92 12.58 11.28 13.08
N SER A 93 13.39 11.57 12.06
CA SER A 93 12.92 12.10 10.78
C SER A 93 12.03 11.10 10.04
N ALA A 94 12.36 9.80 10.07
CA ALA A 94 11.55 8.75 9.47
C ALA A 94 10.19 8.61 10.19
N SER A 95 10.19 8.65 11.52
CA SER A 95 8.97 8.61 12.34
C SER A 95 8.06 9.81 12.05
N ALA A 96 8.62 11.03 11.98
CA ALA A 96 7.85 12.23 11.65
C ALA A 96 7.20 12.13 10.27
N ARG A 97 7.94 11.70 9.24
CA ARG A 97 7.39 11.50 7.88
C ARG A 97 6.32 10.44 7.83
N ALA A 98 6.49 9.34 8.59
CA ALA A 98 5.45 8.30 8.68
C ALA A 98 4.16 8.86 9.29
N SER A 99 4.25 9.63 10.38
CA SER A 99 3.09 10.26 11.00
C SER A 99 2.39 11.27 10.10
N GLU A 100 3.14 12.09 9.36
CA GLU A 100 2.58 13.03 8.37
C GLU A 100 1.87 12.28 7.23
N PHE A 101 2.47 11.18 6.74
CA PHE A 101 1.85 10.35 5.72
C PHE A 101 0.56 9.70 6.22
N GLU A 102 0.56 9.10 7.41
CA GLU A 102 -0.63 8.52 8.04
C GLU A 102 -1.75 9.55 8.21
N ALA A 103 -1.42 10.76 8.65
CA ALA A 103 -2.38 11.84 8.79
C ALA A 103 -2.99 12.25 7.44
N SER A 104 -2.17 12.33 6.39
CA SER A 104 -2.64 12.70 5.05
C SER A 104 -3.55 11.61 4.45
N VAL A 105 -3.20 10.34 4.60
CA VAL A 105 -4.02 9.21 4.12
C VAL A 105 -5.36 9.16 4.88
N SER A 106 -5.34 9.38 6.19
CA SER A 106 -6.55 9.43 7.01
C SER A 106 -7.48 10.57 6.61
N ALA A 107 -6.94 11.76 6.38
CA ALA A 107 -7.68 12.93 5.93
C ALA A 107 -8.32 12.71 4.56
N GLU A 108 -7.58 12.16 3.60
CA GLU A 108 -8.07 11.84 2.26
C GLU A 108 -9.18 10.78 2.30
N THR A 109 -9.00 9.73 3.10
CA THR A 109 -10.03 8.70 3.29
C THR A 109 -11.31 9.27 3.89
N ALA A 110 -11.19 10.14 4.89
CA ALA A 110 -12.33 10.83 5.51
C ALA A 110 -13.04 11.76 4.53
N ARG A 111 -12.29 12.51 3.71
CA ARG A 111 -12.83 13.37 2.66
C ARG A 111 -13.65 12.57 1.65
N ARG A 112 -13.09 11.47 1.14
CA ARG A 112 -13.77 10.59 0.17
C ARG A 112 -15.02 9.93 0.77
N ALA A 113 -14.97 9.51 2.03
CA ALA A 113 -16.12 8.96 2.72
C ALA A 113 -17.25 10.00 2.87
N ALA A 114 -16.92 11.24 3.23
CA ALA A 114 -17.89 12.34 3.33
C ALA A 114 -18.50 12.70 1.97
N ALA A 115 -17.69 12.72 0.90
CA ALA A 115 -18.17 12.93 -0.46
C ALA A 115 -19.12 11.82 -0.90
N ALA A 116 -18.79 10.56 -0.61
CA ALA A 116 -19.64 9.41 -0.91
C ALA A 116 -20.95 9.45 -0.12
N GLU A 117 -20.91 9.78 1.17
CA GLU A 117 -22.12 9.98 1.99
C GLU A 117 -23.03 11.05 1.38
N LYS A 118 -22.45 12.19 0.99
CA LYS A 118 -23.20 13.28 0.35
C LYS A 118 -23.83 12.84 -0.97
N ALA A 119 -23.11 12.14 -1.82
CA ALA A 119 -23.61 11.66 -3.11
C ALA A 119 -24.75 10.63 -2.95
N LEU A 120 -24.73 9.84 -1.86
CA LEU A 120 -25.77 8.86 -1.58
C LEU A 120 -27.00 9.42 -0.89
N LYS A 121 -26.99 10.70 -0.48
CA LYS A 121 -28.19 11.38 0.03
C LYS A 121 -29.23 11.46 -1.08
N GLY A 122 -30.40 10.88 -0.85
CA GLY A 122 -31.49 10.87 -1.84
C GLY A 122 -31.44 9.71 -2.85
N VAL A 123 -30.41 8.91 -2.89
CA VAL A 123 -30.35 7.70 -3.71
C VAL A 123 -31.35 6.68 -3.17
N LYS A 124 -32.36 6.34 -3.99
CA LYS A 124 -33.38 5.35 -3.67
C LYS A 124 -32.89 3.93 -3.99
N GLY A 125 -33.29 2.96 -3.17
CA GLY A 125 -32.92 1.57 -3.36
C GLY A 125 -31.40 1.34 -3.25
N GLY A 126 -30.85 0.46 -4.09
CA GLY A 126 -29.44 0.05 -4.05
C GLY A 126 -28.49 0.92 -4.87
N GLY A 127 -28.99 1.92 -5.60
CA GLY A 127 -28.20 2.73 -6.54
C GLY A 127 -27.98 2.06 -7.90
N ASN A 128 -27.30 2.78 -8.80
CA ASN A 128 -27.11 2.38 -10.21
C ASN A 128 -25.84 1.58 -10.51
N ALA A 129 -24.91 1.45 -9.53
CA ALA A 129 -23.57 0.88 -9.73
C ALA A 129 -23.30 -0.41 -8.94
N ARG A 130 -24.32 -1.09 -8.43
CA ARG A 130 -24.13 -2.31 -7.60
C ARG A 130 -23.35 -3.42 -8.32
N SER A 131 -23.50 -3.58 -9.61
CA SER A 131 -22.79 -4.58 -10.42
C SER A 131 -21.31 -4.24 -10.66
N GLU A 132 -20.91 -3.02 -10.35
CA GLU A 132 -19.55 -2.49 -10.51
C GLU A 132 -18.77 -2.53 -9.20
N VAL A 133 -19.44 -2.93 -8.09
CA VAL A 133 -18.86 -2.96 -6.76
C VAL A 133 -18.97 -4.34 -6.15
N SER A 134 -17.89 -4.81 -5.53
CA SER A 134 -17.86 -6.03 -4.75
C SER A 134 -17.17 -5.82 -3.40
N LEU A 135 -17.54 -6.63 -2.41
CA LEU A 135 -16.96 -6.64 -1.08
C LEU A 135 -16.16 -7.93 -0.86
N THR A 136 -14.97 -7.81 -0.32
CA THR A 136 -14.15 -8.95 0.11
C THR A 136 -13.72 -8.73 1.55
N GLY A 137 -14.05 -9.67 2.44
CA GLY A 137 -13.62 -9.60 3.84
C GLY A 137 -12.10 -9.68 3.96
N VAL A 138 -11.53 -8.86 4.83
CA VAL A 138 -10.10 -8.94 5.18
C VAL A 138 -9.96 -9.79 6.44
N PRO A 139 -9.06 -10.80 6.45
CA PRO A 139 -8.82 -11.62 7.64
C PRO A 139 -8.44 -10.78 8.86
N ARG A 140 -9.09 -11.01 10.00
CA ARG A 140 -8.83 -10.24 11.24
C ARG A 140 -7.39 -10.33 11.73
N ALA A 141 -6.67 -11.41 11.42
CA ALA A 141 -5.25 -11.53 11.72
C ALA A 141 -4.39 -10.45 11.00
N GLN A 142 -4.84 -9.93 9.86
CA GLN A 142 -4.15 -8.89 9.10
C GLN A 142 -4.53 -7.47 9.52
N THR A 143 -5.59 -7.33 10.32
CA THR A 143 -6.16 -6.03 10.72
C THR A 143 -6.08 -5.79 12.23
N GLY A 144 -5.26 -6.55 12.95
CA GLY A 144 -5.17 -6.42 14.41
C GLY A 144 -6.48 -6.73 15.14
N GLY A 145 -7.32 -7.64 14.60
CA GLY A 145 -8.61 -8.00 15.17
C GLY A 145 -9.79 -7.14 14.70
N VAL A 146 -9.55 -6.05 13.98
CA VAL A 146 -10.60 -5.18 13.47
C VAL A 146 -11.35 -5.85 12.31
N LEU A 147 -12.67 -5.72 12.28
CA LEU A 147 -13.46 -6.16 11.14
C LEU A 147 -13.31 -5.16 9.99
N ALA A 148 -12.75 -5.62 8.88
CA ALA A 148 -12.52 -4.82 7.69
C ALA A 148 -13.02 -5.53 6.43
N SER A 149 -13.36 -4.73 5.41
CA SER A 149 -13.74 -5.20 4.10
C SER A 149 -13.08 -4.35 3.01
N LEU A 150 -12.52 -5.00 2.02
CA LEU A 150 -12.04 -4.38 0.80
C LEU A 150 -13.25 -4.13 -0.12
N VAL A 151 -13.45 -2.88 -0.49
CA VAL A 151 -14.49 -2.46 -1.44
C VAL A 151 -13.84 -2.34 -2.81
N THR A 152 -14.09 -3.30 -3.70
CA THR A 152 -13.56 -3.23 -5.05
C THR A 152 -14.57 -2.51 -5.94
N ILE A 153 -14.18 -1.35 -6.48
CA ILE A 153 -14.96 -0.54 -7.41
C ILE A 153 -14.29 -0.64 -8.78
N THR A 154 -15.02 -1.04 -9.80
CA THR A 154 -14.49 -1.15 -11.17
C THR A 154 -15.36 -0.31 -12.10
N ASN A 155 -14.76 0.68 -12.79
CA ASN A 155 -15.49 1.45 -13.78
C ASN A 155 -15.69 0.61 -15.05
N LYS A 156 -16.91 0.09 -15.23
CA LYS A 156 -17.28 -0.72 -16.40
C LYS A 156 -17.85 0.13 -17.55
N THR A 157 -17.85 1.46 -17.41
CA THR A 157 -18.32 2.35 -18.46
C THR A 157 -17.19 2.78 -19.40
N ASP A 158 -17.53 3.44 -20.47
CA ASP A 158 -16.63 3.97 -21.50
C ASP A 158 -16.09 5.37 -21.18
N ARG A 159 -16.49 5.95 -20.06
CA ARG A 159 -16.12 7.30 -19.62
C ARG A 159 -15.64 7.32 -18.17
N LYS A 160 -14.92 8.36 -17.81
CA LYS A 160 -14.54 8.66 -16.44
C LYS A 160 -15.77 8.84 -15.56
N ALA A 161 -15.78 8.25 -14.38
CA ALA A 161 -16.90 8.30 -13.45
C ALA A 161 -16.41 8.31 -12.00
N SER A 162 -17.22 8.90 -11.14
CA SER A 162 -17.04 8.83 -9.68
C SER A 162 -18.04 7.86 -9.07
N TYR A 163 -17.67 7.28 -7.93
CA TYR A 163 -18.46 6.25 -7.25
C TYR A 163 -18.61 6.56 -5.79
N ALA A 164 -19.81 6.35 -5.28
CA ALA A 164 -20.13 6.42 -3.87
C ALA A 164 -20.71 5.07 -3.43
N VAL A 165 -20.19 4.52 -2.34
CA VAL A 165 -20.55 3.20 -1.84
C VAL A 165 -20.90 3.30 -0.36
N GLN A 166 -22.05 2.71 0.02
CA GLN A 166 -22.45 2.49 1.39
C GLN A 166 -22.29 1.02 1.74
N VAL A 167 -21.57 0.77 2.83
CA VAL A 167 -21.38 -0.56 3.40
C VAL A 167 -22.00 -0.56 4.79
N ASP A 168 -22.96 -1.45 5.00
CA ASP A 168 -23.58 -1.67 6.29
C ASP A 168 -22.98 -2.90 6.96
N PHE A 169 -22.59 -2.75 8.21
CA PHE A 169 -22.20 -3.85 9.08
C PHE A 169 -23.42 -4.32 9.84
N VAL A 170 -23.85 -5.53 9.56
CA VAL A 170 -25.08 -6.08 10.12
C VAL A 170 -24.79 -7.20 11.12
N ASP A 171 -25.65 -7.34 12.12
CA ASP A 171 -25.63 -8.44 13.06
C ASP A 171 -26.16 -9.76 12.46
N ALA A 172 -26.22 -10.81 13.26
CA ALA A 172 -26.72 -12.13 12.84
C ALA A 172 -28.22 -12.12 12.45
N GLN A 173 -28.97 -11.16 12.94
CA GLN A 173 -30.40 -10.95 12.64
C GLN A 173 -30.60 -10.07 11.38
N GLY A 174 -29.53 -9.47 10.87
CA GLY A 174 -29.57 -8.61 9.71
C GLY A 174 -29.85 -7.12 10.03
N HIS A 175 -29.87 -6.74 11.31
CA HIS A 175 -30.00 -5.33 11.68
C HIS A 175 -28.70 -4.59 11.41
N VAL A 176 -28.82 -3.36 10.90
CA VAL A 176 -27.68 -2.48 10.66
C VAL A 176 -27.18 -1.93 12.00
N VAL A 177 -25.95 -2.29 12.36
CA VAL A 177 -25.27 -1.84 13.58
C VAL A 177 -24.39 -0.63 13.31
N GLU A 178 -23.79 -0.58 12.11
CA GLU A 178 -22.92 0.51 11.70
C GLU A 178 -22.94 0.68 10.18
N THR A 179 -22.89 1.93 9.71
CA THR A 179 -22.77 2.28 8.31
C THR A 179 -21.43 2.95 8.05
N ARG A 180 -20.79 2.58 6.96
CA ARG A 180 -19.53 3.17 6.45
C ARG A 180 -19.68 3.55 4.99
N TYR A 181 -18.93 4.57 4.60
CA TYR A 181 -18.91 5.06 3.24
C TYR A 181 -17.50 4.93 2.65
N ALA A 182 -17.46 4.66 1.37
CA ALA A 182 -16.24 4.65 0.56
C ALA A 182 -16.56 5.25 -0.81
N GLY A 183 -15.56 5.77 -1.49
CA GLY A 183 -15.74 6.32 -2.82
C GLY A 183 -14.47 6.21 -3.65
N ALA A 184 -14.66 6.30 -4.96
CA ALA A 184 -13.61 6.49 -5.94
C ALA A 184 -13.97 7.74 -6.76
N GLU A 185 -13.01 8.63 -6.96
CA GLU A 185 -13.23 9.86 -7.71
C GLU A 185 -12.51 9.78 -9.07
N ASN A 186 -13.20 10.22 -10.12
CA ASN A 186 -12.64 10.33 -11.45
C ASN A 186 -11.96 9.04 -11.97
N LEU A 187 -12.55 7.89 -11.69
CA LEU A 187 -12.04 6.60 -12.11
C LEU A 187 -12.16 6.44 -13.63
N GLU A 188 -11.04 6.22 -14.31
CA GLU A 188 -10.99 6.03 -15.76
C GLU A 188 -11.70 4.74 -16.19
N PRO A 189 -12.15 4.64 -17.46
CA PRO A 189 -12.74 3.41 -18.01
C PRO A 189 -11.88 2.17 -17.77
N GLY A 190 -12.49 1.09 -17.30
CA GLY A 190 -11.82 -0.18 -17.03
C GLY A 190 -10.88 -0.17 -15.81
N LYS A 191 -10.69 0.97 -15.17
CA LYS A 191 -9.83 1.06 -13.97
C LYS A 191 -10.58 0.58 -12.73
N ARG A 192 -9.77 0.23 -11.72
CA ARG A 192 -10.25 -0.28 -10.42
C ARG A 192 -9.63 0.52 -9.29
N GLU A 193 -10.43 0.78 -8.27
CA GLU A 193 -9.98 1.30 -6.99
C GLU A 193 -10.47 0.38 -5.86
N GLN A 194 -9.69 0.27 -4.77
CA GLN A 194 -9.95 -0.70 -3.72
C GLN A 194 -9.83 -0.06 -2.32
N PRO A 195 -10.72 0.87 -1.96
CA PRO A 195 -10.73 1.40 -0.60
C PRO A 195 -11.11 0.32 0.42
N ILE A 196 -10.57 0.46 1.63
CA ILE A 196 -10.89 -0.41 2.77
C ILE A 196 -11.87 0.34 3.67
N VAL A 197 -12.93 -0.34 4.07
CA VAL A 197 -13.82 0.08 5.15
C VAL A 197 -13.65 -0.83 6.35
N PHE A 198 -13.71 -0.26 7.54
CA PHE A 198 -13.58 -1.03 8.79
C PHE A 198 -14.63 -0.60 9.81
N SER A 199 -15.05 -1.56 10.62
CA SER A 199 -15.96 -1.31 11.74
C SER A 199 -15.19 -0.73 12.93
N ARG A 200 -15.77 0.28 13.58
CA ARG A 200 -15.29 0.81 14.87
C ARG A 200 -15.95 0.12 16.07
N LYS A 201 -16.82 -0.85 15.81
CA LYS A 201 -17.48 -1.61 16.87
C LYS A 201 -16.55 -2.70 17.40
N PRO A 202 -16.74 -3.13 18.64
CA PRO A 202 -16.04 -4.30 19.20
C PRO A 202 -16.17 -5.52 18.29
N PRO A 203 -15.23 -6.49 18.39
CA PRO A 203 -15.28 -7.71 17.57
C PRO A 203 -16.50 -8.60 17.87
N GLU A 204 -17.13 -8.43 19.01
CA GLU A 204 -18.38 -9.09 19.41
C GLU A 204 -19.50 -8.07 19.68
N PRO A 205 -20.74 -8.32 19.24
CA PRO A 205 -21.18 -9.46 18.45
C PRO A 205 -20.59 -9.46 17.04
N LYS A 206 -20.47 -10.66 16.43
CA LYS A 206 -19.92 -10.80 15.08
C LYS A 206 -20.78 -10.07 14.06
N LEU A 207 -20.18 -9.09 13.36
CA LEU A 207 -20.83 -8.36 12.31
C LEU A 207 -20.42 -8.88 10.92
N THR A 208 -21.29 -8.66 9.93
CA THR A 208 -21.05 -9.01 8.51
C THR A 208 -21.18 -7.75 7.66
N PRO A 209 -20.17 -7.39 6.83
CA PRO A 209 -20.29 -6.27 5.91
C PRO A 209 -21.21 -6.63 4.75
N ARG A 210 -22.13 -5.72 4.39
CA ARG A 210 -23.05 -5.82 3.26
C ARG A 210 -23.01 -4.56 2.40
N LEU A 211 -23.03 -4.74 1.09
CA LEU A 211 -23.19 -3.64 0.15
C LEU A 211 -24.66 -3.15 0.20
N ALA A 212 -24.84 -2.00 0.80
CA ALA A 212 -26.18 -1.38 0.93
C ALA A 212 -26.52 -0.59 -0.32
N LYS A 213 -25.67 0.37 -0.72
CA LYS A 213 -25.85 1.21 -1.90
C LYS A 213 -24.55 1.36 -2.66
N ALA A 214 -24.67 1.50 -3.99
CA ALA A 214 -23.57 1.90 -4.86
C ALA A 214 -24.10 2.80 -5.97
N GLU A 215 -23.60 4.03 -6.04
CA GLU A 215 -24.01 5.03 -7.01
C GLU A 215 -22.81 5.49 -7.82
N ARG A 216 -23.01 5.63 -9.13
CA ARG A 216 -22.08 6.22 -10.07
C ARG A 216 -22.61 7.58 -10.49
N TYR A 217 -21.76 8.61 -10.52
CA TYR A 217 -22.08 9.99 -10.86
C TYR A 217 -20.96 10.70 -11.58
#